data_cc466e9175f8410e563be9c62e9ff8cf
#
_entry.id   cc466e9175f8410e563be9c62e9ff8cf
#
_cell.length_a   1.000
_cell.length_b   1.000
_cell.length_c   1.000
_cell.angle_alpha   90.00
_cell.angle_beta   90.00
_cell.angle_gamma   90.00
#
_symmetry.space_group_name_H-M   'P 1'
#
loop_
_entity.id
_entity.type
_entity.pdbx_description
1 polymer ?
#
loop_
_entity_poly.entity_id
_entity_poly.type
_entity_poly.pdbx_seq_one_letter_code
_entity_poly.pdbx_strand_id
1 'polypeptide(L)'
;LNQVIYVSATPGSYELEKTEGAFIEQVVRPTGLLDPPIEVRPSINQIDDLLEEIDQRVKRNERVLVTTLTKKMSEDLDQYLKRININSKYIHSGVDTLERVEILRDLRLGNIDVLVGVNLLREGLDLPEVTLVAILDADKEGFLRNFRSLTQTAGRAARNADGCVIFYADKITESMQRTMDETERRRAIQIAYNEKHGITPRTVSKSVAQIMEQTSVLAIKGIDEQAAVSAANYYTDPVSQVVAEEQVEYTSKASLQKEIGRIRKAMERAAKDMDFMEAARLRDVMFDMEKKLGSYNA
;
A
#
# COMPACT_ATOMS: atom_id res chain seq x y z
N LEU A 1 -23.42 22.02 2.17
CA LEU A 1 -22.09 22.53 1.80
C LEU A 1 -22.23 23.47 0.62
N ASN A 2 -21.61 24.65 0.68
CA ASN A 2 -21.70 25.62 -0.41
C ASN A 2 -20.73 25.29 -1.57
N GLN A 3 -19.55 24.75 -1.23
CA GLN A 3 -18.52 24.32 -2.17
C GLN A 3 -17.78 23.11 -1.63
N VAL A 4 -17.35 22.22 -2.53
CA VAL A 4 -16.54 21.04 -2.21
C VAL A 4 -15.41 20.95 -3.23
N ILE A 5 -14.18 20.78 -2.73
CA ILE A 5 -13.00 20.54 -3.56
C ILE A 5 -12.54 19.10 -3.27
N TYR A 6 -12.50 18.27 -4.32
CA TYR A 6 -11.95 16.93 -4.25
C TYR A 6 -10.47 16.96 -4.64
N VAL A 7 -9.60 16.38 -3.82
CA VAL A 7 -8.16 16.27 -4.09
C VAL A 7 -7.77 14.80 -4.05
N SER A 8 -7.27 14.28 -5.16
CA SER A 8 -6.85 12.87 -5.25
C SER A 8 -5.79 12.70 -6.34
N ALA A 9 -4.83 11.81 -6.12
CA ALA A 9 -3.89 11.39 -7.15
C ALA A 9 -4.54 10.46 -8.19
N THR A 10 -5.61 9.77 -7.80
CA THR A 10 -6.36 8.80 -8.62
C THR A 10 -7.86 8.96 -8.35
N PRO A 11 -8.52 10.00 -8.91
CA PRO A 11 -9.93 10.29 -8.65
C PRO A 11 -10.83 9.07 -8.86
N GLY A 12 -11.80 8.88 -7.95
CA GLY A 12 -12.79 7.83 -8.03
C GLY A 12 -13.93 8.17 -9.00
N SER A 13 -14.79 7.18 -9.27
CA SER A 13 -16.00 7.40 -10.06
C SER A 13 -16.94 8.40 -9.40
N TYR A 14 -17.02 8.41 -8.06
CA TYR A 14 -17.84 9.35 -7.32
C TYR A 14 -17.40 10.80 -7.53
N GLU A 15 -16.10 11.09 -7.39
CA GLU A 15 -15.56 12.44 -7.58
C GLU A 15 -15.76 12.90 -9.05
N LEU A 16 -15.47 12.03 -10.02
CA LEU A 16 -15.65 12.32 -11.43
C LEU A 16 -17.12 12.54 -11.79
N GLU A 17 -18.04 11.77 -11.23
CA GLU A 17 -19.48 11.98 -11.41
C GLU A 17 -19.91 13.33 -10.84
N LYS A 18 -19.45 13.70 -9.62
CA LYS A 18 -19.80 14.97 -8.98
C LYS A 18 -19.22 16.19 -9.66
N THR A 19 -18.13 16.03 -10.39
CA THR A 19 -17.47 17.09 -11.15
C THR A 19 -17.83 17.05 -12.65
N GLU A 20 -18.78 16.21 -13.07
CA GLU A 20 -19.17 16.01 -14.46
C GLU A 20 -17.97 15.66 -15.37
N GLY A 21 -16.99 14.96 -14.82
CA GLY A 21 -15.74 14.60 -15.46
C GLY A 21 -14.70 15.73 -15.55
N ALA A 22 -15.02 16.92 -15.05
CA ALA A 22 -14.08 18.03 -15.03
C ALA A 22 -13.08 17.90 -13.88
N PHE A 23 -11.79 18.00 -14.18
CA PHE A 23 -10.72 18.02 -13.18
C PHE A 23 -9.53 18.86 -13.65
N ILE A 24 -8.77 19.36 -12.69
CA ILE A 24 -7.53 20.10 -12.95
C ILE A 24 -6.36 19.20 -12.60
N GLU A 25 -5.47 18.98 -13.56
CA GLU A 25 -4.26 18.20 -13.31
C GLU A 25 -3.13 19.07 -12.76
N GLN A 26 -2.52 18.59 -11.68
CA GLN A 26 -1.26 19.13 -11.16
C GLN A 26 -0.16 18.08 -11.32
N VAL A 27 0.44 18.03 -12.52
CA VAL A 27 1.45 17.03 -12.89
C VAL A 27 2.85 17.49 -12.51
N VAL A 28 3.14 18.78 -12.70
CA VAL A 28 4.48 19.33 -12.53
C VAL A 28 4.89 19.43 -11.07
N ARG A 29 6.09 18.91 -10.74
CA ARG A 29 6.73 19.04 -9.44
C ARG A 29 7.78 20.14 -9.47
N PRO A 30 7.76 21.11 -8.51
CA PRO A 30 8.76 22.16 -8.43
C PRO A 30 10.19 21.64 -8.22
N THR A 31 10.34 20.45 -7.62
CA THR A 31 11.63 19.78 -7.40
C THR A 31 12.26 19.23 -8.67
N GLY A 32 11.54 19.22 -9.78
CA GLY A 32 11.97 18.61 -11.03
C GLY A 32 11.96 17.08 -11.07
N LEU A 33 11.61 16.42 -9.96
CA LEU A 33 11.62 14.96 -9.87
C LEU A 33 10.61 14.33 -10.85
N LEU A 34 11.10 13.34 -11.58
CA LEU A 34 10.30 12.55 -12.52
C LEU A 34 9.51 11.46 -11.81
N ASP A 35 8.44 10.99 -12.41
CA ASP A 35 7.87 9.70 -12.03
C ASP A 35 8.90 8.60 -12.36
N PRO A 36 9.00 7.53 -11.55
CA PRO A 36 10.00 6.49 -11.76
C PRO A 36 9.73 5.70 -13.05
N PRO A 37 10.75 5.30 -13.81
CA PRO A 37 10.57 4.38 -14.92
C PRO A 37 10.04 3.04 -14.42
N ILE A 38 9.21 2.39 -15.22
CA ILE A 38 8.61 1.08 -14.90
C ILE A 38 9.20 0.05 -15.87
N GLU A 39 9.83 -0.98 -15.32
CA GLU A 39 10.29 -2.17 -16.05
C GLU A 39 9.34 -3.33 -15.81
N VAL A 40 9.12 -4.16 -16.83
CA VAL A 40 8.37 -5.42 -16.69
C VAL A 40 9.34 -6.56 -16.85
N ARG A 41 9.40 -7.44 -15.84
CA ARG A 41 10.26 -8.63 -15.85
C ARG A 41 9.42 -9.90 -15.64
N PRO A 42 9.85 -11.07 -16.13
CA PRO A 42 9.12 -12.34 -15.96
C PRO A 42 8.87 -12.69 -14.49
N SER A 43 7.71 -13.30 -14.17
CA SER A 43 7.43 -13.83 -12.83
C SER A 43 8.28 -15.05 -12.49
N ILE A 44 8.75 -15.78 -13.50
CA ILE A 44 9.64 -16.92 -13.28
C ILE A 44 10.96 -16.42 -12.70
N ASN A 45 11.40 -17.02 -11.59
CA ASN A 45 12.59 -16.61 -10.83
C ASN A 45 12.52 -15.16 -10.29
N GLN A 46 11.31 -14.58 -10.13
CA GLN A 46 11.16 -13.21 -9.65
C GLN A 46 11.85 -12.94 -8.29
N ILE A 47 11.99 -13.95 -7.44
CA ILE A 47 12.67 -13.81 -6.16
C ILE A 47 14.18 -13.70 -6.33
N ASP A 48 14.78 -14.50 -7.21
CA ASP A 48 16.22 -14.47 -7.46
C ASP A 48 16.62 -13.13 -8.09
N ASP A 49 15.88 -12.65 -9.11
CA ASP A 49 16.08 -11.34 -9.73
C ASP A 49 15.88 -10.21 -8.71
N LEU A 50 14.85 -10.30 -7.86
CA LEU A 50 14.62 -9.33 -6.78
C LEU A 50 15.79 -9.28 -5.80
N LEU A 51 16.40 -10.42 -5.46
CA LEU A 51 17.55 -10.46 -4.55
C LEU A 51 18.78 -9.76 -5.14
N GLU A 52 19.04 -9.91 -6.44
CA GLU A 52 20.12 -9.19 -7.11
C GLU A 52 19.89 -7.66 -7.05
N GLU A 53 18.67 -7.22 -7.30
CA GLU A 53 18.29 -5.81 -7.19
C GLU A 53 18.40 -5.27 -5.75
N ILE A 54 17.98 -6.06 -4.76
CA ILE A 54 18.12 -5.69 -3.35
C ILE A 54 19.61 -5.54 -2.99
N ASP A 55 20.46 -6.51 -3.34
CA ASP A 55 21.90 -6.47 -3.05
C ASP A 55 22.57 -5.23 -3.63
N GLN A 56 22.21 -4.89 -4.88
CA GLN A 56 22.73 -3.68 -5.53
C GLN A 56 22.32 -2.39 -4.80
N ARG A 57 21.06 -2.32 -4.30
CA ARG A 57 20.52 -1.15 -3.60
C ARG A 57 21.11 -1.03 -2.19
N VAL A 58 21.19 -2.13 -1.46
CA VAL A 58 21.75 -2.19 -0.11
C VAL A 58 23.23 -1.74 -0.13
N LYS A 59 24.02 -2.18 -1.09
CA LYS A 59 25.41 -1.72 -1.28
C LYS A 59 25.54 -0.21 -1.49
N ARG A 60 24.51 0.44 -2.03
CA ARG A 60 24.43 1.90 -2.21
C ARG A 60 23.74 2.62 -1.05
N ASN A 61 23.41 1.90 0.02
CA ASN A 61 22.66 2.41 1.18
C ASN A 61 21.27 2.96 0.81
N GLU A 62 20.64 2.35 -0.18
CA GLU A 62 19.30 2.66 -0.66
C GLU A 62 18.28 1.71 -0.05
N ARG A 63 16.99 2.05 -0.12
CA ARG A 63 15.89 1.26 0.45
C ARG A 63 14.99 0.71 -0.63
N VAL A 64 14.44 -0.47 -0.37
CA VAL A 64 13.57 -1.22 -1.29
C VAL A 64 12.21 -1.45 -0.67
N LEU A 65 11.15 -1.21 -1.45
CA LEU A 65 9.79 -1.62 -1.13
C LEU A 65 9.39 -2.79 -2.01
N VAL A 66 8.85 -3.84 -1.39
CA VAL A 66 8.34 -5.01 -2.10
C VAL A 66 6.86 -5.20 -1.79
N THR A 67 6.02 -5.33 -2.82
CA THR A 67 4.61 -5.60 -2.63
C THR A 67 4.24 -7.03 -3.02
N THR A 68 3.53 -7.70 -2.13
CA THR A 68 3.00 -9.06 -2.30
C THR A 68 1.47 -9.06 -2.39
N LEU A 69 0.88 -10.19 -2.75
CA LEU A 69 -0.58 -10.34 -2.85
C LEU A 69 -1.23 -10.72 -1.52
N THR A 70 -0.51 -11.39 -0.63
CA THR A 70 -1.08 -11.92 0.62
C THR A 70 -0.20 -11.59 1.83
N LYS A 71 -0.83 -11.54 3.02
CA LYS A 71 -0.12 -11.38 4.29
C LYS A 71 0.94 -12.47 4.48
N LYS A 72 0.54 -13.72 4.29
CA LYS A 72 1.44 -14.86 4.41
C LYS A 72 2.66 -14.74 3.49
N MET A 73 2.45 -14.35 2.23
CA MET A 73 3.57 -14.16 1.29
C MET A 73 4.52 -13.05 1.75
N SER A 74 4.00 -11.98 2.39
CA SER A 74 4.86 -10.93 2.95
C SER A 74 5.68 -11.40 4.16
N GLU A 75 5.09 -12.22 5.02
CA GLU A 75 5.77 -12.83 6.18
C GLU A 75 6.82 -13.85 5.75
N ASP A 76 6.47 -14.75 4.81
CA ASP A 76 7.37 -15.79 4.28
C ASP A 76 8.58 -15.14 3.58
N LEU A 77 8.36 -14.09 2.79
CA LEU A 77 9.44 -13.36 2.10
C LEU A 77 10.35 -12.64 3.11
N ASP A 78 9.80 -11.98 4.12
CA ASP A 78 10.58 -11.35 5.19
C ASP A 78 11.46 -12.38 5.94
N GLN A 79 10.90 -13.54 6.28
CA GLN A 79 11.66 -14.63 6.90
C GLN A 79 12.78 -15.14 5.99
N TYR A 80 12.53 -15.26 4.70
CA TYR A 80 13.52 -15.69 3.73
C TYR A 80 14.66 -14.67 3.61
N LEU A 81 14.35 -13.37 3.50
CA LEU A 81 15.34 -12.29 3.45
C LEU A 81 16.24 -12.27 4.69
N LYS A 82 15.65 -12.42 5.87
CA LYS A 82 16.40 -12.52 7.14
C LYS A 82 17.36 -13.70 7.19
N ARG A 83 16.96 -14.86 6.65
CA ARG A 83 17.85 -16.06 6.60
C ARG A 83 19.10 -15.84 5.74
N ILE A 84 19.04 -14.95 4.77
CA ILE A 84 20.17 -14.57 3.92
C ILE A 84 20.84 -13.24 4.35
N ASN A 85 20.62 -12.84 5.62
CA ASN A 85 21.19 -11.65 6.25
C ASN A 85 20.81 -10.31 5.60
N ILE A 86 19.64 -10.20 5.00
CA ILE A 86 19.06 -8.93 4.57
C ILE A 86 18.16 -8.39 5.69
N ASN A 87 18.39 -7.15 6.14
CA ASN A 87 17.57 -6.50 7.15
C ASN A 87 16.22 -6.13 6.56
N SER A 88 15.20 -6.92 6.86
CA SER A 88 13.86 -6.72 6.35
C SER A 88 12.81 -6.67 7.47
N LYS A 89 11.69 -6.06 7.16
CA LYS A 89 10.45 -6.09 7.94
C LYS A 89 9.26 -6.19 7.00
N TYR A 90 8.15 -6.69 7.50
CA TYR A 90 6.89 -6.67 6.76
C TYR A 90 5.85 -5.75 7.38
N ILE A 91 4.93 -5.25 6.56
CA ILE A 91 3.76 -4.48 7.00
C ILE A 91 2.51 -5.01 6.29
N HIS A 92 1.48 -5.32 7.08
CA HIS A 92 0.13 -5.61 6.60
C HIS A 92 -0.92 -5.17 7.64
N SER A 93 -2.20 -5.40 7.38
CA SER A 93 -3.30 -4.96 8.28
C SER A 93 -3.29 -5.60 9.68
N GLY A 94 -2.50 -6.63 9.91
CA GLY A 94 -2.32 -7.26 11.23
C GLY A 94 -1.20 -6.67 12.07
N VAL A 95 -0.42 -5.72 11.53
CA VAL A 95 0.66 -5.03 12.27
C VAL A 95 0.07 -3.86 13.03
N ASP A 96 0.42 -3.74 14.30
CA ASP A 96 -0.03 -2.66 15.17
C ASP A 96 0.39 -1.28 14.65
N THR A 97 -0.40 -0.25 14.96
CA THR A 97 -0.15 1.11 14.47
C THR A 97 1.17 1.69 14.98
N LEU A 98 1.53 1.46 16.23
CA LEU A 98 2.78 1.94 16.79
C LEU A 98 3.98 1.20 16.19
N GLU A 99 3.87 -0.12 16.08
CA GLU A 99 4.89 -0.95 15.41
C GLU A 99 5.12 -0.50 13.97
N ARG A 100 4.04 -0.15 13.24
CA ARG A 100 4.15 0.39 11.88
C ARG A 100 4.97 1.68 11.83
N VAL A 101 4.74 2.61 12.76
CA VAL A 101 5.51 3.86 12.85
C VAL A 101 6.99 3.57 13.10
N GLU A 102 7.28 2.61 13.98
CA GLU A 102 8.67 2.18 14.28
C GLU A 102 9.33 1.56 13.05
N ILE A 103 8.66 0.64 12.36
CA ILE A 103 9.18 0.02 11.13
C ILE A 103 9.49 1.06 10.07
N LEU A 104 8.60 2.03 9.85
CA LEU A 104 8.83 3.10 8.87
C LEU A 104 9.98 4.03 9.27
N ARG A 105 10.10 4.34 10.56
CA ARG A 105 11.24 5.08 11.09
C ARG A 105 12.55 4.33 10.86
N ASP A 106 12.57 3.03 11.16
CA ASP A 106 13.76 2.19 11.01
C ASP A 106 14.18 2.05 9.54
N LEU A 107 13.22 1.94 8.62
CA LEU A 107 13.49 1.98 7.19
C LEU A 107 14.17 3.29 6.78
N ARG A 108 13.66 4.43 7.25
CA ARG A 108 14.21 5.75 6.93
C ARG A 108 15.57 6.01 7.56
N LEU A 109 15.81 5.49 8.77
CA LEU A 109 17.11 5.58 9.46
C LEU A 109 18.15 4.61 8.89
N GLY A 110 17.74 3.62 8.10
CA GLY A 110 18.63 2.62 7.53
C GLY A 110 18.89 1.41 8.43
N ASN A 111 18.10 1.24 9.47
CA ASN A 111 18.12 0.02 10.30
C ASN A 111 17.47 -1.16 9.56
N ILE A 112 16.66 -0.87 8.54
CA ILE A 112 15.99 -1.83 7.67
C ILE A 112 16.29 -1.44 6.23
N ASP A 113 16.64 -2.41 5.39
CA ASP A 113 16.95 -2.21 3.98
C ASP A 113 15.73 -2.47 3.09
N VAL A 114 14.91 -3.46 3.46
CA VAL A 114 13.76 -3.92 2.67
C VAL A 114 12.49 -3.89 3.50
N LEU A 115 11.46 -3.25 2.96
CA LEU A 115 10.12 -3.29 3.52
C LEU A 115 9.21 -4.08 2.59
N VAL A 116 8.66 -5.20 3.10
CA VAL A 116 7.70 -6.04 2.39
C VAL A 116 6.29 -5.68 2.84
N GLY A 117 5.37 -5.45 1.92
CA GLY A 117 4.00 -5.10 2.30
C GLY A 117 2.95 -5.61 1.34
N VAL A 118 1.70 -5.66 1.79
CA VAL A 118 0.56 -6.02 0.94
C VAL A 118 -0.06 -4.74 0.37
N ASN A 119 -0.98 -4.13 1.07
CA ASN A 119 -1.75 -2.99 0.59
C ASN A 119 -1.32 -1.65 1.22
N LEU A 120 -0.55 -1.69 2.28
CA LEU A 120 -0.23 -0.53 3.12
C LEU A 120 0.78 0.44 2.52
N LEU A 121 1.25 0.16 1.32
CA LEU A 121 2.19 1.02 0.59
C LEU A 121 1.49 2.05 -0.31
N ARG A 122 0.16 2.20 -0.23
CA ARG A 122 -0.61 3.07 -1.12
C ARG A 122 -0.58 4.54 -0.70
N GLU A 123 -0.90 4.87 0.53
CA GLU A 123 -1.12 6.26 0.98
C GLU A 123 -0.31 6.60 2.23
N GLY A 124 -0.03 7.89 2.40
CA GLY A 124 0.57 8.43 3.61
C GLY A 124 2.07 8.14 3.82
N LEU A 125 2.74 7.44 2.92
CA LEU A 125 4.17 7.16 3.03
C LEU A 125 4.98 8.16 2.20
N ASP A 126 5.84 8.92 2.86
CA ASP A 126 6.83 9.81 2.25
C ASP A 126 8.24 9.27 2.55
N LEU A 127 8.75 8.44 1.64
CA LEU A 127 9.98 7.67 1.79
C LEU A 127 10.99 8.05 0.70
N PRO A 128 11.65 9.19 0.81
CA PRO A 128 12.61 9.64 -0.21
C PRO A 128 13.86 8.75 -0.30
N GLU A 129 14.10 7.90 0.69
CA GLU A 129 15.20 6.95 0.75
C GLU A 129 14.97 5.72 -0.15
N VAL A 130 13.74 5.52 -0.62
CA VAL A 130 13.36 4.39 -1.47
C VAL A 130 13.74 4.67 -2.92
N THR A 131 14.55 3.78 -3.48
CA THR A 131 14.95 3.82 -4.89
C THR A 131 14.35 2.71 -5.73
N LEU A 132 13.87 1.63 -5.11
CA LEU A 132 13.23 0.53 -5.82
C LEU A 132 11.86 0.20 -5.20
N VAL A 133 10.86 0.09 -6.07
CA VAL A 133 9.57 -0.51 -5.76
C VAL A 133 9.39 -1.74 -6.63
N ALA A 134 9.39 -2.91 -6.01
CA ALA A 134 9.16 -4.19 -6.67
C ALA A 134 7.72 -4.67 -6.44
N ILE A 135 7.01 -4.97 -7.49
CA ILE A 135 5.63 -5.46 -7.45
C ILE A 135 5.59 -6.89 -7.95
N LEU A 136 5.52 -7.84 -7.02
CA LEU A 136 5.44 -9.26 -7.34
C LEU A 136 4.05 -9.61 -7.89
N ASP A 137 4.00 -10.55 -8.85
CA ASP A 137 2.75 -10.99 -9.47
C ASP A 137 1.87 -9.81 -9.93
N ALA A 138 2.44 -8.87 -10.64
CA ALA A 138 1.76 -7.64 -11.07
C ALA A 138 0.63 -7.90 -12.07
N ASP A 139 0.65 -9.04 -12.76
CA ASP A 139 -0.37 -9.49 -13.71
C ASP A 139 -1.58 -10.20 -13.08
N LYS A 140 -1.56 -10.44 -11.78
CA LYS A 140 -2.69 -11.02 -11.07
C LYS A 140 -3.73 -9.93 -10.77
N GLU A 141 -4.51 -9.60 -11.80
CA GLU A 141 -5.53 -8.54 -11.69
C GLU A 141 -6.47 -8.74 -10.50
N GLY A 142 -6.81 -7.63 -9.86
CA GLY A 142 -7.66 -7.59 -8.68
C GLY A 142 -7.51 -6.28 -7.93
N PHE A 143 -8.06 -6.21 -6.73
CA PHE A 143 -8.06 -5.01 -5.91
C PHE A 143 -6.65 -4.44 -5.66
N LEU A 144 -5.63 -5.30 -5.51
CA LEU A 144 -4.23 -4.91 -5.26
C LEU A 144 -3.42 -4.63 -6.53
N ARG A 145 -3.92 -4.97 -7.69
CA ARG A 145 -3.22 -4.89 -8.98
C ARG A 145 -4.05 -4.18 -10.06
N ASN A 146 -5.03 -3.36 -9.65
CA ASN A 146 -5.73 -2.46 -10.54
C ASN A 146 -4.88 -1.21 -10.84
N PHE A 147 -5.27 -0.45 -11.86
CA PHE A 147 -4.59 0.79 -12.28
C PHE A 147 -4.28 1.74 -11.12
N ARG A 148 -5.26 2.02 -10.23
CA ARG A 148 -5.07 2.92 -9.09
C ARG A 148 -4.01 2.41 -8.11
N SER A 149 -4.10 1.13 -7.77
CA SER A 149 -3.16 0.49 -6.85
C SER A 149 -1.74 0.49 -7.40
N LEU A 150 -1.57 0.13 -8.67
CA LEU A 150 -0.28 0.11 -9.33
C LEU A 150 0.32 1.52 -9.42
N THR A 151 -0.48 2.52 -9.84
CA THR A 151 -0.02 3.91 -9.96
C THR A 151 0.40 4.49 -8.60
N GLN A 152 -0.38 4.27 -7.54
CA GLN A 152 -0.05 4.76 -6.20
C GLN A 152 1.20 4.08 -5.64
N THR A 153 1.34 2.77 -5.86
CA THR A 153 2.50 2.02 -5.39
C THR A 153 3.76 2.42 -6.15
N ALA A 154 3.69 2.50 -7.47
CA ALA A 154 4.79 2.97 -8.31
C ALA A 154 5.27 4.38 -7.91
N GLY A 155 4.33 5.27 -7.61
CA GLY A 155 4.61 6.63 -7.16
C GLY A 155 5.43 6.75 -5.87
N ARG A 156 5.62 5.66 -5.11
CA ARG A 156 6.47 5.68 -3.89
C ARG A 156 7.95 5.89 -4.22
N ALA A 157 8.44 5.43 -5.37
CA ALA A 157 9.81 5.70 -5.82
C ALA A 157 9.99 7.11 -6.43
N ALA A 158 8.94 7.89 -6.63
CA ALA A 158 9.00 9.21 -7.28
C ALA A 158 9.62 10.33 -6.42
N ARG A 159 10.06 10.05 -5.20
CA ARG A 159 10.75 10.99 -4.30
C ARG A 159 12.26 10.97 -4.45
N ASN A 160 12.77 9.98 -5.16
CA ASN A 160 14.19 9.80 -5.43
C ASN A 160 14.48 9.98 -6.92
N ALA A 161 15.55 10.66 -7.26
CA ALA A 161 15.96 10.88 -8.66
C ALA A 161 16.34 9.56 -9.36
N ASP A 162 16.88 8.60 -8.60
CA ASP A 162 17.28 7.27 -9.06
C ASP A 162 16.17 6.21 -8.83
N GLY A 163 14.94 6.69 -8.55
CA GLY A 163 13.80 5.82 -8.30
C GLY A 163 13.41 5.01 -9.54
N CYS A 164 13.17 3.71 -9.37
CA CYS A 164 12.63 2.82 -10.40
C CYS A 164 11.58 1.86 -9.83
N VAL A 165 10.81 1.26 -10.74
CA VAL A 165 9.76 0.29 -10.42
C VAL A 165 9.94 -0.95 -11.27
N ILE A 166 9.82 -2.13 -10.67
CA ILE A 166 9.83 -3.40 -11.39
C ILE A 166 8.47 -4.08 -11.19
N PHE A 167 7.81 -4.38 -12.29
CA PHE A 167 6.63 -5.23 -12.33
C PHE A 167 7.06 -6.64 -12.72
N TYR A 168 6.93 -7.60 -11.80
CA TYR A 168 7.12 -9.01 -12.10
C TYR A 168 5.81 -9.58 -12.63
N ALA A 169 5.79 -9.96 -13.89
CA ALA A 169 4.58 -10.38 -14.60
C ALA A 169 4.92 -11.25 -15.82
N ASP A 170 4.08 -12.25 -16.09
CA ASP A 170 4.21 -13.08 -17.29
C ASP A 170 3.48 -12.49 -18.50
N LYS A 171 2.52 -11.58 -18.23
CA LYS A 171 1.77 -10.86 -19.26
C LYS A 171 1.49 -9.43 -18.79
N ILE A 172 1.43 -8.51 -19.73
CA ILE A 172 1.02 -7.15 -19.46
C ILE A 172 -0.51 -7.10 -19.47
N THR A 173 -1.09 -6.70 -18.32
CA THR A 173 -2.54 -6.50 -18.18
C THR A 173 -2.93 -5.08 -18.59
N GLU A 174 -4.23 -4.83 -18.78
CA GLU A 174 -4.75 -3.48 -19.08
C GLU A 174 -4.39 -2.49 -17.98
N SER A 175 -4.50 -2.90 -16.71
CA SER A 175 -4.13 -2.07 -15.55
C SER A 175 -2.65 -1.71 -15.54
N MET A 176 -1.77 -2.64 -15.88
CA MET A 176 -0.33 -2.39 -16.02
C MET A 176 -0.05 -1.44 -17.17
N GLN A 177 -0.62 -1.69 -18.35
CA GLN A 177 -0.41 -0.86 -19.53
C GLN A 177 -0.83 0.60 -19.25
N ARG A 178 -2.02 0.81 -18.70
CA ARG A 178 -2.49 2.15 -18.32
C ARG A 178 -1.58 2.83 -17.31
N THR A 179 -1.01 2.08 -16.36
CA THR A 179 -0.07 2.64 -15.38
C THR A 179 1.23 3.07 -16.05
N MET A 180 1.77 2.27 -16.94
CA MET A 180 2.98 2.59 -17.70
C MET A 180 2.76 3.81 -18.60
N ASP A 181 1.67 3.84 -19.37
CA ASP A 181 1.34 4.94 -20.28
C ASP A 181 1.16 6.25 -19.51
N GLU A 182 0.46 6.24 -18.39
CA GLU A 182 0.26 7.42 -17.56
C GLU A 182 1.56 7.90 -16.91
N THR A 183 2.40 6.98 -16.45
CA THR A 183 3.72 7.31 -15.90
C THR A 183 4.60 7.96 -16.97
N GLU A 184 4.65 7.41 -18.18
CA GLU A 184 5.42 7.98 -19.28
C GLU A 184 4.88 9.35 -19.72
N ARG A 185 3.57 9.51 -19.80
CA ARG A 185 2.94 10.80 -20.08
C ARG A 185 3.37 11.89 -19.08
N ARG A 186 3.32 11.55 -17.78
CA ARG A 186 3.74 12.48 -16.71
C ARG A 186 5.23 12.78 -16.77
N ARG A 187 6.06 11.78 -17.05
CA ARG A 187 7.50 11.95 -17.25
C ARG A 187 7.79 12.93 -18.37
N ALA A 188 7.17 12.76 -19.53
CA ALA A 188 7.37 13.63 -20.69
C ALA A 188 7.00 15.10 -20.36
N ILE A 189 5.88 15.34 -19.67
CA ILE A 189 5.48 16.67 -19.24
C ILE A 189 6.51 17.30 -18.28
N GLN A 190 6.98 16.52 -17.30
CA GLN A 190 7.95 16.99 -16.32
C GLN A 190 9.32 17.27 -16.97
N ILE A 191 9.77 16.41 -17.88
CA ILE A 191 11.05 16.62 -18.63
C ILE A 191 10.98 17.93 -19.42
N ALA A 192 9.92 18.12 -20.22
CA ALA A 192 9.75 19.35 -21.00
C ALA A 192 9.70 20.60 -20.10
N TYR A 193 9.06 20.50 -18.94
CA TYR A 193 9.05 21.60 -17.98
C TYR A 193 10.44 21.87 -17.40
N ASN A 194 11.17 20.83 -17.01
CA ASN A 194 12.53 20.95 -16.47
C ASN A 194 13.47 21.60 -17.48
N GLU A 195 13.45 21.14 -18.73
CA GLU A 195 14.26 21.70 -19.82
C GLU A 195 13.94 23.19 -20.06
N LYS A 196 12.65 23.53 -20.13
CA LYS A 196 12.21 24.91 -20.33
C LYS A 196 12.65 25.86 -19.21
N HIS A 197 12.75 25.37 -17.96
CA HIS A 197 13.05 26.19 -16.79
C HIS A 197 14.47 25.97 -16.25
N GLY A 198 15.29 25.14 -16.89
CA GLY A 198 16.65 24.84 -16.45
C GLY A 198 16.71 24.14 -15.09
N ILE A 199 15.71 23.31 -14.77
CA ILE A 199 15.60 22.62 -13.49
C ILE A 199 16.31 21.27 -13.57
N THR A 200 17.23 21.02 -12.65
CA THR A 200 17.84 19.70 -12.46
C THR A 200 17.10 18.96 -11.34
N PRO A 201 16.58 17.74 -11.60
CA PRO A 201 15.93 16.93 -10.56
C PRO A 201 16.83 16.71 -9.35
N ARG A 202 16.29 16.89 -8.15
CA ARG A 202 17.04 16.66 -6.91
C ARG A 202 16.21 15.82 -5.96
N THR A 203 16.80 14.74 -5.45
CA THR A 203 16.21 13.90 -4.42
C THR A 203 15.89 14.74 -3.18
N VAL A 204 14.70 14.55 -2.63
CA VAL A 204 14.30 15.17 -1.37
C VAL A 204 14.99 14.41 -0.24
N SER A 205 15.91 15.04 0.48
CA SER A 205 16.55 14.45 1.66
C SER A 205 16.02 15.10 2.94
N LYS A 206 15.81 14.30 3.97
CA LYS A 206 15.48 14.77 5.32
C LYS A 206 16.60 14.36 6.27
N SER A 207 17.00 15.26 7.15
CA SER A 207 18.00 14.93 8.17
C SER A 207 17.47 13.93 9.19
N VAL A 208 18.35 13.16 9.83
CA VAL A 208 17.99 12.23 10.92
C VAL A 208 17.19 12.96 12.01
N ALA A 209 17.56 14.18 12.35
CA ALA A 209 16.83 15.00 13.33
C ALA A 209 15.38 15.27 12.90
N GLN A 210 15.14 15.61 11.62
CA GLN A 210 13.79 15.81 11.09
C GLN A 210 12.98 14.52 11.06
N ILE A 211 13.61 13.37 10.76
CA ILE A 211 12.95 12.06 10.80
C ILE A 211 12.52 11.75 12.25
N MET A 212 13.40 11.94 13.20
CA MET A 212 13.13 11.69 14.61
C MET A 212 12.05 12.63 15.16
N GLU A 213 12.08 13.92 14.79
CA GLU A 213 11.07 14.89 15.20
C GLU A 213 9.67 14.52 14.67
N GLN A 214 9.56 14.13 13.42
CA GLN A 214 8.28 13.71 12.82
C GLN A 214 7.69 12.46 13.48
N THR A 215 8.53 11.55 13.94
CA THR A 215 8.09 10.34 14.67
C THR A 215 7.90 10.57 16.15
N SER A 216 8.65 11.51 16.78
CA SER A 216 8.53 11.83 18.21
C SER A 216 7.29 12.66 18.54
N VAL A 217 6.75 13.43 17.62
CA VAL A 217 5.48 14.16 17.82
C VAL A 217 4.30 13.23 18.08
N LEU A 218 4.32 12.01 17.52
CA LEU A 218 3.35 10.97 17.85
C LEU A 218 3.61 10.37 19.25
N ALA A 219 4.86 10.34 19.71
CA ALA A 219 5.24 9.77 20.99
C ALA A 219 5.18 10.78 22.16
N ILE A 220 5.46 12.07 21.91
CA ILE A 220 5.59 13.09 22.96
C ILE A 220 4.26 13.77 23.29
N LYS A 221 3.28 13.81 22.38
CA LYS A 221 2.01 14.49 22.63
C LYS A 221 1.06 13.74 23.54
N GLY A 222 1.45 12.59 24.14
CA GLY A 222 0.54 11.85 25.03
C GLY A 222 -0.86 11.80 24.37
N ILE A 223 -0.90 11.54 23.09
CA ILE A 223 -2.17 11.44 22.37
C ILE A 223 -2.85 10.26 23.01
N ASP A 224 -3.93 10.50 23.74
CA ASP A 224 -4.85 9.46 24.19
C ASP A 224 -4.96 8.41 23.09
N GLU A 225 -4.97 7.13 23.46
CA GLU A 225 -5.13 6.01 22.51
C GLU A 225 -6.22 6.29 21.48
N GLN A 226 -7.28 7.02 21.88
CA GLN A 226 -8.35 7.48 21.00
C GLN A 226 -7.92 8.54 19.96
N ALA A 227 -6.98 9.40 20.26
CA ALA A 227 -6.48 10.39 19.32
C ALA A 227 -5.38 9.81 18.40
N ALA A 228 -4.60 8.83 18.88
CA ALA A 228 -3.69 8.03 18.06
C ALA A 228 -4.47 7.15 17.07
N VAL A 229 -5.57 6.56 17.50
CA VAL A 229 -6.54 5.85 16.66
C VAL A 229 -7.19 6.78 15.63
N SER A 230 -7.51 8.01 16.01
CA SER A 230 -8.08 9.04 15.12
C SER A 230 -7.05 9.52 14.06
N ALA A 231 -5.78 9.70 14.44
CA ALA A 231 -4.72 10.03 13.50
C ALA A 231 -4.32 8.82 12.60
N ALA A 232 -4.36 7.61 13.15
CA ALA A 232 -4.16 6.37 12.40
C ALA A 232 -5.30 6.10 11.43
N ASN A 233 -6.53 6.46 11.76
CA ASN A 233 -7.69 6.37 10.88
C ASN A 233 -7.62 7.31 9.66
N TYR A 234 -6.80 8.36 9.73
CA TYR A 234 -6.47 9.17 8.55
C TYR A 234 -5.60 8.42 7.54
N TYR A 235 -4.91 7.37 7.99
CA TYR A 235 -4.02 6.53 7.17
C TYR A 235 -4.55 5.11 6.96
N THR A 236 -5.71 4.77 7.53
CA THR A 236 -6.39 3.50 7.29
C THR A 236 -7.39 3.64 6.15
N ASP A 237 -7.39 2.67 5.27
CA ASP A 237 -8.36 2.47 4.20
C ASP A 237 -9.80 2.65 4.77
N PRO A 238 -10.69 3.40 4.12
CA PRO A 238 -12.10 3.47 4.54
C PRO A 238 -12.79 2.10 4.61
N VAL A 239 -12.22 1.06 4.02
CA VAL A 239 -12.67 -0.33 4.17
C VAL A 239 -12.37 -0.89 5.56
N SER A 240 -11.40 -0.33 6.31
CA SER A 240 -11.09 -0.76 7.68
C SER A 240 -12.02 -0.13 8.74
N GLN A 241 -12.77 0.91 8.40
CA GLN A 241 -13.66 1.60 9.34
C GLN A 241 -15.00 0.89 9.58
N VAL A 242 -15.29 -0.18 8.85
CA VAL A 242 -16.59 -0.89 9.00
C VAL A 242 -16.55 -2.02 10.02
N VAL A 243 -15.43 -2.28 10.68
CA VAL A 243 -15.35 -3.36 11.69
C VAL A 243 -14.78 -2.85 13.02
N ALA A 244 -15.35 -1.78 13.57
CA ALA A 244 -15.56 -1.72 15.00
C ALA A 244 -16.92 -2.39 15.27
N GLU A 245 -17.00 -3.68 14.96
CA GLU A 245 -18.12 -4.47 15.44
C GLU A 245 -18.02 -4.50 16.97
N GLU A 246 -19.07 -4.03 17.64
CA GLU A 246 -19.37 -4.40 19.00
C GLU A 246 -19.00 -5.87 19.16
N GLN A 247 -18.13 -6.18 20.09
CA GLN A 247 -17.86 -7.55 20.50
C GLN A 247 -19.16 -8.06 21.13
N VAL A 248 -20.06 -8.56 20.30
CA VAL A 248 -21.22 -9.29 20.78
C VAL A 248 -20.70 -10.58 21.36
N GLU A 249 -20.61 -10.66 22.68
CA GLU A 249 -20.35 -11.91 23.39
C GLU A 249 -21.53 -12.83 23.12
N TYR A 250 -21.32 -13.81 22.27
CA TYR A 250 -22.29 -14.85 22.03
C TYR A 250 -22.34 -15.79 23.25
N THR A 251 -23.37 -15.65 24.06
CA THR A 251 -23.54 -16.39 25.32
C THR A 251 -23.96 -17.86 25.13
N SER A 252 -24.19 -18.33 23.89
CA SER A 252 -24.50 -19.72 23.62
C SER A 252 -24.11 -20.21 22.22
N LYS A 253 -23.75 -21.48 22.12
CA LYS A 253 -23.46 -22.20 20.86
C LYS A 253 -24.56 -22.07 19.81
N ALA A 254 -25.85 -22.13 20.28
CA ALA A 254 -27.02 -22.02 19.40
C ALA A 254 -27.18 -20.62 18.79
N SER A 255 -26.85 -19.56 19.53
CA SER A 255 -26.88 -18.18 19.03
C SER A 255 -25.79 -17.95 17.97
N LEU A 256 -24.58 -18.48 18.16
CA LEU A 256 -23.48 -18.42 17.23
C LEU A 256 -23.79 -19.16 15.91
N GLN A 257 -24.40 -20.37 15.99
CA GLN A 257 -24.81 -21.10 14.80
C GLN A 257 -25.91 -20.39 14.00
N LYS A 258 -26.85 -19.74 14.68
CA LYS A 258 -27.91 -18.96 14.03
C LYS A 258 -27.34 -17.76 13.29
N GLU A 259 -26.34 -17.08 13.88
CA GLU A 259 -25.73 -15.93 13.28
C GLU A 259 -24.83 -16.32 12.07
N ILE A 260 -24.09 -17.41 12.14
CA ILE A 260 -23.36 -17.98 11.00
C ILE A 260 -24.32 -18.24 9.83
N GLY A 261 -25.49 -18.79 10.10
CA GLY A 261 -26.53 -19.01 9.08
C GLY A 261 -27.08 -17.72 8.46
N ARG A 262 -27.15 -16.63 9.25
CA ARG A 262 -27.58 -15.31 8.78
C ARG A 262 -26.55 -14.68 7.87
N ILE A 263 -25.28 -14.71 8.29
CA ILE A 263 -24.14 -14.17 7.53
C ILE A 263 -23.97 -14.92 6.22
N ARG A 264 -24.10 -16.26 6.22
CA ARG A 264 -24.04 -17.05 4.98
C ARG A 264 -25.07 -16.62 3.95
N LYS A 265 -26.33 -16.41 4.37
CA LYS A 265 -27.38 -15.92 3.47
C LYS A 265 -27.12 -14.50 2.96
N ALA A 266 -26.55 -13.63 3.80
CA ALA A 266 -26.17 -12.28 3.40
C ALA A 266 -25.02 -12.30 2.38
N MET A 267 -24.01 -13.15 2.58
CA MET A 267 -22.90 -13.38 1.67
C MET A 267 -23.38 -13.88 0.29
N GLU A 268 -24.30 -14.87 0.28
CA GLU A 268 -24.88 -15.39 -0.96
C GLU A 268 -25.71 -14.34 -1.71
N ARG A 269 -26.39 -13.44 -0.98
CA ARG A 269 -27.12 -12.31 -1.59
C ARG A 269 -26.15 -11.31 -2.20
N ALA A 270 -25.14 -10.87 -1.45
CA ALA A 270 -24.11 -9.96 -1.95
C ALA A 270 -23.42 -10.52 -3.21
N ALA A 271 -23.12 -11.82 -3.23
CA ALA A 271 -22.55 -12.49 -4.40
C ALA A 271 -23.49 -12.49 -5.62
N LYS A 272 -24.82 -12.66 -5.42
CA LYS A 272 -25.81 -12.56 -6.49
C LYS A 272 -25.96 -11.15 -7.03
N ASP A 273 -25.85 -10.15 -6.16
CA ASP A 273 -25.92 -8.73 -6.49
C ASP A 273 -24.59 -8.20 -7.09
N MET A 274 -23.62 -9.11 -7.34
CA MET A 274 -22.25 -8.82 -7.84
C MET A 274 -21.45 -7.90 -6.91
N ASP A 275 -21.84 -7.74 -5.66
CA ASP A 275 -21.06 -7.04 -4.64
C ASP A 275 -20.02 -8.00 -4.03
N PHE A 276 -18.98 -8.26 -4.81
CA PHE A 276 -17.92 -9.19 -4.42
C PHE A 276 -17.11 -8.71 -3.20
N MET A 277 -17.11 -7.41 -2.93
CA MET A 277 -16.42 -6.86 -1.76
C MET A 277 -17.16 -7.20 -0.47
N GLU A 278 -18.47 -6.96 -0.45
CA GLU A 278 -19.31 -7.31 0.69
C GLU A 278 -19.43 -8.83 0.86
N ALA A 279 -19.50 -9.59 -0.23
CA ALA A 279 -19.47 -11.05 -0.19
C ALA A 279 -18.16 -11.58 0.43
N ALA A 280 -17.00 -11.01 0.09
CA ALA A 280 -15.72 -11.39 0.66
C ALA A 280 -15.62 -11.03 2.15
N ARG A 281 -16.07 -9.84 2.55
CA ARG A 281 -16.15 -9.41 3.95
C ARG A 281 -16.97 -10.37 4.80
N LEU A 282 -18.18 -10.68 4.33
CA LEU A 282 -19.11 -11.58 5.02
C LEU A 282 -18.56 -13.02 5.12
N ARG A 283 -17.83 -13.47 4.11
CA ARG A 283 -17.13 -14.77 4.13
C ARG A 283 -16.09 -14.82 5.25
N ASP A 284 -15.26 -13.78 5.36
CA ASP A 284 -14.20 -13.74 6.35
C ASP A 284 -14.77 -13.69 7.78
N VAL A 285 -15.84 -12.91 8.01
CA VAL A 285 -16.58 -12.90 9.27
C VAL A 285 -17.17 -14.28 9.58
N MET A 286 -17.74 -14.96 8.59
CA MET A 286 -18.28 -16.30 8.76
C MET A 286 -17.20 -17.31 9.19
N PHE A 287 -16.02 -17.29 8.57
CA PHE A 287 -14.91 -18.17 8.94
C PHE A 287 -14.40 -17.92 10.35
N ASP A 288 -14.32 -16.67 10.80
CA ASP A 288 -13.95 -16.34 12.17
C ASP A 288 -14.95 -16.86 13.19
N MET A 289 -16.24 -16.78 12.87
CA MET A 289 -17.30 -17.35 13.72
C MET A 289 -17.29 -18.88 13.72
N GLU A 290 -17.05 -19.53 12.59
CA GLU A 290 -16.90 -20.99 12.50
C GLU A 290 -15.69 -21.48 13.32
N LYS A 291 -14.59 -20.73 13.30
CA LYS A 291 -13.40 -21.00 14.14
C LYS A 291 -13.72 -20.87 15.63
N LYS A 292 -14.46 -19.83 16.04
CA LYS A 292 -14.95 -19.67 17.41
C LYS A 292 -15.90 -20.81 17.80
N LEU A 293 -16.78 -21.26 16.90
CA LEU A 293 -17.67 -22.39 17.14
C LEU A 293 -16.90 -23.71 17.34
N GLY A 294 -15.79 -23.90 16.61
CA GLY A 294 -14.89 -25.04 16.78
C GLY A 294 -14.27 -25.09 18.16
N SER A 295 -13.89 -23.94 18.75
CA SER A 295 -13.34 -23.86 20.10
C SER A 295 -14.34 -24.14 21.24
N TYR A 296 -15.66 -24.10 20.96
CA TYR A 296 -16.70 -24.54 21.89
C TYR A 296 -16.86 -26.06 21.94
N ASN A 297 -16.20 -26.83 21.07
CA ASN A 297 -16.25 -28.27 20.99
C ASN A 297 -14.97 -28.96 21.53
N ALA A 298 -13.97 -28.19 21.93
CA ALA A 298 -12.75 -28.64 22.59
C ALA A 298 -12.84 -28.35 24.11
#